data_19a7e0be1e4cfa6c28c01178f9dc1996
#
_entry.id   19a7e0be1e4cfa6c28c01178f9dc1996
#
_cell.length_a   1.000
_cell.length_b   1.000
_cell.length_c   1.000
_cell.angle_alpha   90.00
_cell.angle_beta   90.00
_cell.angle_gamma   90.00
#
_symmetry.space_group_name_H-M   'P 1'
#
loop_
_entity.id
_entity.type
_entity.pdbx_description
1 polymer ?
#
loop_
_entity_poly.entity_id
_entity_poly.type
_entity_poly.pdbx_seq_one_letter_code
_entity_poly.pdbx_strand_id
1 'polypeptide(L)'
;MPELHKLTPILGLQQDKGFAVAMVTDGRMSGASGKVPCAIHLHPEALLGGPIAQIQTGDLMRVDPANNRVEVVDVDLSTRIAAVQPPQSQLAALGMNMFAAQRAIATNAESGASTLGDMPWFN
;
A
#
# COMPACT_ATOMS: atom_id res chain seq x y z
N MET A 1 -7.69 6.12 5.42
CA MET A 1 -7.25 4.77 5.82
C MET A 1 -6.74 4.80 7.26
N PRO A 2 -7.65 4.81 8.21
CA PRO A 2 -7.29 4.95 9.63
C PRO A 2 -6.56 3.72 10.19
N GLU A 3 -6.73 2.56 9.56
CA GLU A 3 -6.15 1.28 10.00
C GLU A 3 -4.63 1.29 9.86
N LEU A 4 -4.09 1.77 8.74
CA LEU A 4 -2.64 1.87 8.53
C LEU A 4 -1.99 2.82 9.53
N HIS A 5 -2.66 3.92 9.85
CA HIS A 5 -2.17 4.85 10.86
C HIS A 5 -2.02 4.19 12.25
N LYS A 6 -2.88 3.21 12.58
CA LYS A 6 -2.82 2.47 13.84
C LYS A 6 -1.65 1.48 13.89
N LEU A 7 -1.09 1.05 12.75
CA LEU A 7 0.05 0.15 12.71
C LEU A 7 1.37 0.82 13.10
N THR A 8 1.55 2.08 12.76
CA THR A 8 2.83 2.77 12.98
C THR A 8 3.26 2.85 14.45
N PRO A 9 2.38 3.12 15.43
CA PRO A 9 2.77 3.05 16.85
C PRO A 9 3.21 1.66 17.28
N ILE A 10 2.55 0.61 16.76
CA ILE A 10 2.89 -0.79 17.09
C ILE A 10 4.27 -1.14 16.54
N LEU A 11 4.56 -0.76 15.29
CA LEU A 11 5.87 -0.95 14.67
C LEU A 11 6.95 -0.16 15.44
N GLY A 12 6.65 1.06 15.85
CA GLY A 12 7.54 1.88 16.68
C GLY A 12 7.90 1.21 18.01
N LEU A 13 6.92 0.58 18.67
CA LEU A 13 7.16 -0.19 19.90
C LEU A 13 8.05 -1.41 19.66
N GLN A 14 7.91 -2.10 18.54
CA GLN A 14 8.80 -3.20 18.19
C GLN A 14 10.24 -2.73 17.93
N GLN A 15 10.38 -1.59 17.27
CA GLN A 15 11.68 -0.97 17.03
C GLN A 15 12.36 -0.58 18.37
N ASP A 16 11.61 -0.04 19.32
CA ASP A 16 12.11 0.29 20.67
C ASP A 16 12.59 -0.95 21.45
N LYS A 17 12.06 -2.13 21.13
CA LYS A 17 12.51 -3.42 21.66
C LYS A 17 13.73 -3.98 20.93
N GLY A 18 14.29 -3.26 19.94
CA GLY A 18 15.48 -3.66 19.20
C GLY A 18 15.20 -4.47 17.92
N PHE A 19 13.93 -4.63 17.50
CA PHE A 19 13.62 -5.27 16.23
C PHE A 19 13.81 -4.30 15.07
N ALA A 20 14.45 -4.73 13.98
CA ALA A 20 14.46 -4.01 12.73
C ALA A 20 13.12 -4.22 12.03
N VAL A 21 12.34 -3.16 11.90
CA VAL A 21 11.00 -3.19 11.29
C VAL A 21 10.88 -2.13 10.20
N ALA A 22 10.11 -2.44 9.17
CA ALA A 22 9.74 -1.51 8.12
C ALA A 22 8.29 -1.76 7.71
N MET A 23 7.66 -0.77 7.07
CA MET A 23 6.33 -0.92 6.49
C MET A 23 6.42 -0.73 4.97
N VAL A 24 5.85 -1.68 4.23
CA VAL A 24 5.74 -1.63 2.77
C VAL A 24 4.28 -1.85 2.40
N THR A 25 3.67 -0.91 1.69
CA THR A 25 2.24 -0.98 1.35
C THR A 25 1.89 -0.11 0.14
N ASP A 26 0.93 -0.55 -0.65
CA ASP A 26 0.24 0.27 -1.65
C ASP A 26 -0.89 1.11 -1.03
N GLY A 27 -1.19 0.87 0.24
CA GLY A 27 -2.18 1.65 0.98
C GLY A 27 -1.77 3.10 1.15
N ARG A 28 -2.76 3.97 1.27
CA ARG A 28 -2.58 5.42 1.39
C ARG A 28 -2.75 5.84 2.84
N MET A 29 -1.82 6.64 3.33
CA MET A 29 -1.91 7.24 4.65
C MET A 29 -1.30 8.64 4.64
N SER A 30 -1.82 9.53 5.50
CA SER A 30 -1.29 10.87 5.65
C SER A 30 -0.19 10.86 6.72
N GLY A 31 1.04 10.91 6.27
CA GLY A 31 2.18 11.08 7.13
C GLY A 31 2.61 9.82 7.89
N ALA A 32 3.92 9.73 8.05
CA ALA A 32 4.58 8.80 8.94
C ALA A 32 5.49 9.64 9.85
N SER A 33 5.70 9.20 11.10
CA SER A 33 6.52 9.92 12.06
C SER A 33 8.02 9.96 11.71
N GLY A 34 8.44 9.24 10.67
CA GLY A 34 9.83 9.09 10.28
C GLY A 34 10.64 8.13 11.17
N LYS A 35 10.04 7.61 12.23
CA LYS A 35 10.70 6.69 13.15
C LYS A 35 10.90 5.29 12.55
N VAL A 36 9.90 4.80 11.82
CA VAL A 36 9.94 3.50 11.13
C VAL A 36 10.10 3.76 9.64
N PRO A 37 11.05 3.10 8.96
CA PRO A 37 11.14 3.15 7.50
C PRO A 37 9.83 2.70 6.86
N CYS A 38 9.25 3.56 6.01
CA CYS A 38 7.96 3.28 5.38
C CYS A 38 8.03 3.56 3.88
N ALA A 39 7.75 2.54 3.08
CA ALA A 39 7.42 2.68 1.66
C ALA A 39 5.90 2.55 1.52
N ILE A 40 5.24 3.67 1.36
CA ILE A 40 3.77 3.77 1.26
C ILE A 40 3.38 4.25 -0.13
N HIS A 41 2.10 4.12 -0.47
CA HIS A 41 1.56 4.53 -1.78
C HIS A 41 2.25 3.83 -2.96
N LEU A 42 2.70 2.59 -2.78
CA LEU A 42 3.37 1.86 -3.86
C LEU A 42 2.46 1.73 -5.09
N HIS A 43 3.04 1.93 -6.25
CA HIS A 43 2.36 1.81 -7.52
C HIS A 43 3.19 0.89 -8.46
N PRO A 44 2.56 0.04 -9.29
CA PRO A 44 1.12 -0.27 -9.34
C PRO A 44 0.61 -0.92 -8.04
N GLU A 45 -0.61 -0.53 -7.64
CA GLU A 45 -1.26 -1.12 -6.48
C GLU A 45 -1.62 -2.60 -6.73
N ALA A 46 -1.80 -3.37 -5.67
CA ALA A 46 -2.19 -4.78 -5.75
C ALA A 46 -3.45 -5.00 -6.59
N LEU A 47 -4.46 -4.12 -6.45
CA LEU A 47 -5.70 -4.17 -7.24
C LEU A 47 -5.49 -3.91 -8.74
N LEU A 48 -4.39 -3.25 -9.12
CA LEU A 48 -4.00 -3.02 -10.52
C LEU A 48 -3.03 -4.08 -11.03
N GLY A 49 -2.85 -5.18 -10.28
CA GLY A 49 -1.94 -6.26 -10.63
C GLY A 49 -0.47 -5.95 -10.32
N GLY A 50 -0.21 -4.98 -9.45
CA GLY A 50 1.14 -4.63 -9.04
C GLY A 50 1.86 -5.78 -8.31
N PRO A 51 3.20 -5.81 -8.35
CA PRO A 51 4.01 -6.91 -7.81
C PRO A 51 3.83 -7.10 -6.31
N ILE A 52 3.38 -6.09 -5.57
CA ILE A 52 3.07 -6.20 -4.15
C ILE A 52 2.01 -7.28 -3.86
N ALA A 53 1.12 -7.56 -4.82
CA ALA A 53 0.11 -8.61 -4.71
C ALA A 53 0.70 -10.04 -4.72
N GLN A 54 1.94 -10.19 -5.13
CA GLN A 54 2.63 -11.47 -5.30
C GLN A 54 3.58 -11.79 -4.14
N ILE A 55 3.81 -10.83 -3.25
CA ILE A 55 4.67 -10.99 -2.07
C ILE A 55 3.98 -11.91 -1.07
N GLN A 56 4.74 -12.83 -0.49
CA GLN A 56 4.27 -13.79 0.49
C GLN A 56 5.08 -13.73 1.78
N THR A 57 4.50 -14.19 2.86
CA THR A 57 5.21 -14.31 4.12
C THR A 57 6.42 -15.23 3.97
N GLY A 58 7.58 -14.74 4.38
CA GLY A 58 8.87 -15.43 4.27
C GLY A 58 9.76 -14.90 3.15
N ASP A 59 9.24 -14.08 2.23
CA ASP A 59 10.06 -13.45 1.19
C ASP A 59 11.05 -12.45 1.79
N LEU A 60 12.27 -12.46 1.26
CA LEU A 60 13.29 -11.52 1.67
C LEU A 60 13.13 -10.20 0.91
N MET A 61 12.82 -9.15 1.65
CA MET A 61 12.66 -7.81 1.09
C MET A 61 13.82 -6.90 1.50
N ARG A 62 14.26 -6.07 0.55
CA ARG A 62 15.18 -4.96 0.81
C ARG A 62 14.40 -3.65 0.79
N VAL A 63 14.49 -2.89 1.88
CA VAL A 63 14.01 -1.51 1.97
C VAL A 63 15.22 -0.63 2.20
N ASP A 64 15.62 0.13 1.19
CA ASP A 64 16.82 0.97 1.19
C ASP A 64 16.45 2.43 0.86
N PRO A 65 16.12 3.23 1.87
CA PRO A 65 15.74 4.63 1.66
C PRO A 65 16.88 5.49 1.11
N ALA A 66 18.14 5.13 1.39
CA ALA A 66 19.30 5.90 0.92
C ALA A 66 19.45 5.83 -0.60
N ASN A 67 19.07 4.70 -1.19
CA ASN A 67 19.14 4.48 -2.63
C ASN A 67 17.74 4.48 -3.29
N ASN A 68 16.70 4.91 -2.58
CA ASN A 68 15.32 4.93 -3.06
C ASN A 68 14.86 3.58 -3.63
N ARG A 69 15.17 2.48 -2.92
CA ARG A 69 14.96 1.13 -3.42
C ARG A 69 14.11 0.29 -2.49
N VAL A 70 13.11 -0.35 -3.08
CA VAL A 70 12.29 -1.40 -2.44
C VAL A 70 12.21 -2.56 -3.41
N GLU A 71 12.64 -3.75 -2.98
CA GLU A 71 12.66 -4.93 -3.85
C GLU A 71 12.48 -6.23 -3.06
N VAL A 72 12.02 -7.27 -3.71
CA VAL A 72 12.14 -8.66 -3.26
C VAL A 72 13.44 -9.22 -3.85
N VAL A 73 14.28 -9.84 -3.00
CA VAL A 73 15.68 -10.14 -3.35
C VAL A 73 15.87 -11.58 -3.81
N ASP A 74 15.06 -12.50 -3.34
CA ASP A 74 15.28 -13.94 -3.44
C ASP A 74 14.28 -14.67 -4.35
N VAL A 75 13.29 -13.97 -4.89
CA VAL A 75 12.20 -14.57 -5.67
C VAL A 75 11.86 -13.73 -6.90
N ASP A 76 11.63 -14.40 -8.02
CA ASP A 76 11.00 -13.78 -9.20
C ASP A 76 9.49 -13.76 -9.01
N LEU A 77 8.94 -12.59 -8.71
CA LEU A 77 7.51 -12.40 -8.48
C LEU A 77 6.67 -12.69 -9.71
N SER A 78 7.22 -12.54 -10.92
CA SER A 78 6.48 -12.79 -12.18
C SER A 78 5.98 -14.23 -12.34
N THR A 79 6.57 -15.15 -11.60
CA THR A 79 6.18 -16.57 -11.58
C THR A 79 4.99 -16.88 -10.67
N ARG A 80 4.55 -15.90 -9.88
CA ARG A 80 3.49 -16.09 -8.88
C ARG A 80 2.16 -15.48 -9.33
N ILE A 81 1.08 -16.13 -8.91
CA ILE A 81 -0.28 -15.60 -9.09
C ILE A 81 -0.53 -14.56 -8.01
N ALA A 82 -1.02 -13.39 -8.42
CA ALA A 82 -1.41 -12.34 -7.49
C ALA A 82 -2.56 -12.79 -6.56
N ALA A 83 -2.37 -12.63 -5.26
CA ALA A 83 -3.32 -13.11 -4.24
C ALA A 83 -4.47 -12.11 -3.96
N VAL A 84 -4.73 -11.15 -4.85
CA VAL A 84 -5.68 -10.08 -4.58
C VAL A 84 -7.04 -10.35 -5.22
N GLN A 85 -7.99 -10.74 -4.38
CA GLN A 85 -9.41 -10.52 -4.66
C GLN A 85 -9.99 -9.71 -3.49
N PRO A 86 -10.58 -8.54 -3.73
CA PRO A 86 -11.33 -7.87 -2.68
C PRO A 86 -12.44 -8.83 -2.25
N PRO A 87 -12.57 -9.14 -0.94
CA PRO A 87 -13.63 -10.03 -0.48
C PRO A 87 -14.98 -9.46 -0.92
N GLN A 88 -15.76 -10.23 -1.66
CA GLN A 88 -17.08 -9.80 -2.15
C GLN A 88 -18.01 -9.36 -1.01
N SER A 89 -17.82 -9.93 0.19
CA SER A 89 -18.53 -9.52 1.39
C SER A 89 -18.26 -8.09 1.84
N GLN A 90 -17.09 -7.53 1.54
CA GLN A 90 -16.76 -6.12 1.85
C GLN A 90 -17.39 -5.16 0.84
N LEU A 91 -17.60 -5.58 -0.39
CA LEU A 91 -18.24 -4.75 -1.42
C LEU A 91 -19.75 -4.55 -1.16
N ALA A 92 -20.38 -5.44 -0.38
CA ALA A 92 -21.80 -5.37 -0.02
C ALA A 92 -22.05 -4.62 1.30
N ALA A 93 -21.02 -4.21 2.04
CA ALA A 93 -21.19 -3.50 3.30
C ALA A 93 -21.81 -2.11 3.09
N LEU A 94 -22.74 -1.73 3.98
CA LEU A 94 -23.31 -0.39 4.03
C LEU A 94 -22.15 0.64 4.13
N GLY A 95 -22.15 1.66 3.32
CA GLY A 95 -21.03 2.63 3.22
C GLY A 95 -20.03 2.32 2.10
N MET A 96 -19.79 1.07 1.77
CA MET A 96 -19.02 0.73 0.56
C MET A 96 -19.81 1.12 -0.69
N ASN A 97 -21.13 0.95 -0.70
CA ASN A 97 -22.00 1.37 -1.81
C ASN A 97 -22.12 2.89 -1.89
N MET A 98 -22.14 3.58 -0.74
CA MET A 98 -22.22 5.05 -0.69
C MET A 98 -21.06 5.71 -1.45
N PHE A 99 -19.87 5.14 -1.38
CA PHE A 99 -18.66 5.68 -2.02
C PHE A 99 -18.27 4.92 -3.30
N ALA A 100 -19.17 4.14 -3.89
CA ALA A 100 -18.88 3.33 -5.07
C ALA A 100 -18.46 4.19 -6.27
N ALA A 101 -19.15 5.31 -6.50
CA ALA A 101 -18.83 6.24 -7.58
C ALA A 101 -17.43 6.85 -7.39
N GLN A 102 -17.11 7.32 -6.19
CA GLN A 102 -15.79 7.90 -5.89
C GLN A 102 -14.67 6.86 -6.05
N ARG A 103 -14.90 5.60 -5.64
CA ARG A 103 -13.91 4.54 -5.86
C ARG A 103 -13.69 4.25 -7.34
N ALA A 104 -14.76 4.29 -8.14
CA ALA A 104 -14.66 4.01 -9.57
C ALA A 104 -13.86 5.06 -10.36
N ILE A 105 -13.85 6.30 -9.88
CA ILE A 105 -13.14 7.42 -10.53
C ILE A 105 -11.85 7.81 -9.82
N ALA A 106 -11.55 7.22 -8.65
CA ALA A 106 -10.32 7.53 -7.91
C ALA A 106 -9.09 7.20 -8.76
N THR A 107 -8.18 8.16 -8.87
CA THR A 107 -6.92 7.96 -9.59
C THR A 107 -5.91 7.18 -8.73
N ASN A 108 -4.89 6.64 -9.36
CA ASN A 108 -3.79 5.96 -8.67
C ASN A 108 -2.86 6.95 -7.95
N ALA A 109 -1.88 6.43 -7.21
CA ALA A 109 -0.95 7.25 -6.42
C ALA A 109 -0.08 8.16 -7.30
N GLU A 110 0.37 7.70 -8.46
CA GLU A 110 1.16 8.49 -9.41
C GLU A 110 0.37 9.65 -10.01
N SER A 111 -0.94 9.44 -10.22
CA SER A 111 -1.85 10.46 -10.76
C SER A 111 -2.46 11.36 -9.66
N GLY A 112 -1.86 11.39 -8.47
CA GLY A 112 -2.26 12.28 -7.37
C GLY A 112 -3.33 11.72 -6.44
N ALA A 113 -3.79 10.48 -6.62
CA ALA A 113 -4.76 9.81 -5.76
C ALA A 113 -6.07 10.61 -5.55
N SER A 114 -6.50 11.36 -6.57
CA SER A 114 -7.71 12.17 -6.52
C SER A 114 -8.95 11.29 -6.41
N THR A 115 -9.87 11.65 -5.53
CA THR A 115 -11.21 11.03 -5.45
C THR A 115 -12.23 11.67 -6.39
N LEU A 116 -11.82 12.69 -7.13
CA LEU A 116 -12.65 13.40 -8.10
C LEU A 116 -12.35 13.01 -9.56
N GLY A 117 -11.46 12.02 -9.76
CA GLY A 117 -10.98 11.62 -11.07
C GLY A 117 -10.00 12.63 -11.69
N ASP A 118 -9.77 12.47 -12.99
CA ASP A 118 -8.97 13.41 -13.79
C ASP A 118 -9.81 14.63 -14.12
N MET A 119 -9.54 15.72 -13.46
CA MET A 119 -10.22 16.99 -13.67
C MET A 119 -9.44 17.84 -14.68
N PRO A 120 -9.96 18.12 -15.87
CA PRO A 120 -9.22 18.79 -16.94
C PRO A 120 -8.82 20.24 -16.63
N TRP A 121 -9.37 20.85 -15.58
CA TRP A 121 -9.04 22.22 -15.14
C TRP A 121 -7.96 22.31 -14.08
N PHE A 122 -7.31 21.20 -13.70
CA PHE A 122 -6.15 21.18 -12.82
C PHE A 122 -4.81 20.87 -13.53
N ASN A 123 -4.81 20.87 -14.85
CA ASN A 123 -3.61 20.73 -15.68
C ASN A 123 -3.13 22.10 -16.18
#